data_3569904270e314cf7fbcad09945a1ce6
#
_entry.id   3569904270e314cf7fbcad09945a1ce6
#
_cell.length_a   1.000
_cell.length_b   1.000
_cell.length_c   1.000
_cell.angle_alpha   90.00
_cell.angle_beta   90.00
_cell.angle_gamma   90.00
#
_symmetry.space_group_name_H-M   'P 1'
#
loop_
_entity.id
_entity.type
_entity.pdbx_description
1 polymer ?
#
loop_
_entity_poly.entity_id
_entity_poly.type
_entity_poly.pdbx_seq_one_letter_code
_entity_poly.pdbx_strand_id
1 'polypeptide(L)'
;MSRYEEMSRETMLDTVTGYTDDEATEKMTDRTTAVDRFMREASEAMDSVEIHEPEPAPMPEPPAPPSLMSKLKGSVNVPEEFKFADDNTFYTMLRNIYRGKNILITGPSGCGKSSLGKILADITNKPFYAFNFGDTMNPSAKLLGDTKFNQTEGTWFKPSRFVSALMDDRGAFMMLDEVTRDRTGDLGNILMPVLDGQKYLALDESDSADTVKIDSGAFFFATANIGREYLGAAHDLDRAWKDRFTGGIYELDYLPQKKEQELIELRVNGIDTKDAYRITDFAQRIRNLYKSEELSSSVSTRMCLSVAEFVVDGMELIDALQQVCLPFYPIQAGDDTERVRVIQTIQSMGD
;
A
#
# COMPACT_ATOMS: atom_id res chain seq x y z
N MET A 1 -25.99 -0.33 9.41
CA MET A 1 -25.80 1.03 8.88
C MET A 1 -25.09 1.83 9.96
N SER A 2 -23.85 2.17 9.71
CA SER A 2 -22.85 2.59 10.69
C SER A 2 -22.84 4.11 10.85
N ARG A 3 -22.59 4.56 12.07
CA ARG A 3 -22.54 5.94 12.59
C ARG A 3 -21.49 6.85 11.90
N TYR A 4 -20.93 6.43 10.76
CA TYR A 4 -19.86 7.12 10.02
C TYR A 4 -20.33 7.86 8.77
N GLU A 5 -21.62 7.80 8.42
CA GLU A 5 -22.16 8.44 7.20
C GLU A 5 -22.46 9.94 7.35
N GLU A 6 -22.36 10.51 8.56
CA GLU A 6 -22.77 11.91 8.81
C GLU A 6 -21.62 12.88 9.15
N MET A 7 -20.37 12.45 9.19
CA MET A 7 -19.27 13.39 9.47
C MET A 7 -18.72 14.00 8.20
N SER A 8 -18.97 15.30 7.99
CA SER A 8 -18.35 16.06 6.91
C SER A 8 -16.83 16.18 7.09
N ARG A 9 -16.12 16.43 5.99
CA ARG A 9 -14.66 16.57 5.95
C ARG A 9 -14.14 17.68 6.89
N GLU A 10 -14.91 18.76 7.06
CA GLU A 10 -14.61 19.83 8.01
C GLU A 10 -14.66 19.37 9.45
N THR A 11 -15.63 18.56 9.81
CA THR A 11 -15.75 18.01 11.18
C THR A 11 -14.59 17.06 11.53
N MET A 12 -14.03 16.34 10.55
CA MET A 12 -12.84 15.50 10.74
C MET A 12 -11.57 16.34 10.93
N LEU A 13 -11.45 17.46 10.18
CA LEU A 13 -10.28 18.34 10.28
C LEU A 13 -10.28 19.07 11.64
N ASP A 14 -11.42 19.61 12.08
CA ASP A 14 -11.57 20.28 13.35
C ASP A 14 -11.31 19.36 14.56
N THR A 15 -11.66 18.09 14.44
CA THR A 15 -11.38 17.10 15.49
C THR A 15 -9.88 16.73 15.59
N VAL A 16 -9.13 16.92 14.51
CA VAL A 16 -7.70 16.54 14.42
C VAL A 16 -6.75 17.72 14.61
N THR A 17 -7.14 18.92 14.20
CA THR A 17 -6.25 20.10 14.20
C THR A 17 -6.61 21.16 15.26
N GLY A 18 -7.88 21.28 15.64
CA GLY A 18 -8.36 22.21 16.68
C GLY A 18 -8.25 23.70 16.34
N TYR A 19 -8.04 24.05 15.04
CA TYR A 19 -7.96 25.45 14.60
C TYR A 19 -8.53 25.64 13.19
N THR A 20 -9.33 26.69 12.98
CA THR A 20 -9.72 27.21 11.66
C THR A 20 -8.87 28.43 11.30
N ASP A 21 -8.53 28.60 10.02
CA ASP A 21 -7.60 29.66 9.56
C ASP A 21 -8.09 31.11 9.77
N ASP A 22 -9.39 31.33 9.94
CA ASP A 22 -9.96 32.69 10.16
C ASP A 22 -9.81 33.20 11.59
N GLU A 23 -9.69 32.32 12.58
CA GLU A 23 -9.47 32.73 13.99
C GLU A 23 -8.03 33.15 14.30
N ALA A 24 -7.07 32.77 13.44
CA ALA A 24 -5.66 33.07 13.66
C ALA A 24 -5.32 34.55 13.41
N THR A 25 -6.02 35.21 12.50
CA THR A 25 -5.73 36.59 12.09
C THR A 25 -6.35 37.61 13.01
N GLU A 26 -7.51 37.35 13.60
CA GLU A 26 -8.18 38.25 14.54
C GLU A 26 -7.52 38.26 15.92
N LYS A 27 -6.98 37.13 16.36
CA LYS A 27 -6.29 37.00 17.66
C LYS A 27 -4.89 37.63 17.70
N MET A 28 -4.28 37.94 16.56
CA MET A 28 -2.96 38.55 16.53
C MET A 28 -2.95 40.04 16.81
N THR A 29 -4.04 40.74 16.48
CA THR A 29 -4.20 42.17 16.71
C THR A 29 -4.63 42.47 18.15
N ASP A 30 -5.36 41.57 18.80
CA ASP A 30 -5.82 41.72 20.19
C ASP A 30 -4.74 41.41 21.23
N ARG A 31 -3.75 40.60 20.86
CA ARG A 31 -2.65 40.20 21.75
C ARG A 31 -1.73 41.36 22.14
N THR A 32 -1.48 42.29 21.24
CA THR A 32 -0.58 43.42 21.51
C THR A 32 -1.21 44.40 22.51
N THR A 33 -2.53 44.64 22.39
CA THR A 33 -3.28 45.51 23.28
C THR A 33 -3.50 44.88 24.67
N ALA A 34 -3.66 43.56 24.72
CA ALA A 34 -3.82 42.83 25.98
C ALA A 34 -2.50 42.72 26.80
N VAL A 35 -1.37 42.60 26.10
CA VAL A 35 -0.06 42.56 26.75
C VAL A 35 0.31 43.90 27.36
N ASP A 36 0.04 45.00 26.66
CA ASP A 36 0.33 46.36 27.19
C ASP A 36 -0.58 46.71 28.38
N ARG A 37 -1.81 46.25 28.40
CA ARG A 37 -2.73 46.41 29.54
C ARG A 37 -2.30 45.58 30.74
N PHE A 38 -1.92 44.33 30.49
CA PHE A 38 -1.44 43.43 31.55
C PHE A 38 -0.13 43.88 32.18
N MET A 39 0.78 44.48 31.44
CA MET A 39 2.04 45.02 31.95
C MET A 39 1.84 46.26 32.81
N ARG A 40 0.81 47.06 32.54
CA ARG A 40 0.47 48.21 33.37
C ARG A 40 -0.21 47.79 34.68
N GLU A 41 -1.16 46.87 34.64
CA GLU A 41 -1.85 46.33 35.82
C GLU A 41 -0.92 45.51 36.71
N ALA A 42 0.06 44.81 36.15
CA ALA A 42 1.07 44.08 36.92
C ALA A 42 2.04 45.02 37.66
N SER A 43 2.32 46.20 37.11
CA SER A 43 3.22 47.18 37.78
C SER A 43 2.54 47.87 38.96
N GLU A 44 1.21 48.05 38.91
CA GLU A 44 0.45 48.67 40.01
C GLU A 44 0.13 47.68 41.14
N ALA A 45 0.13 46.35 40.85
CA ALA A 45 -0.15 45.32 41.85
C ALA A 45 1.10 44.88 42.64
N MET A 46 2.29 45.29 42.27
CA MET A 46 3.53 44.90 42.95
C MET A 46 3.80 45.72 44.24
N ASP A 47 2.99 46.76 44.52
CA ASP A 47 3.22 47.64 45.70
C ASP A 47 2.32 47.35 46.92
N SER A 48 1.52 46.29 46.93
CA SER A 48 0.68 45.97 48.08
C SER A 48 0.59 44.48 48.43
N VAL A 49 1.32 44.16 49.50
CA VAL A 49 1.00 43.15 50.52
C VAL A 49 1.14 41.66 50.19
N GLU A 50 2.16 41.08 50.81
CA GLU A 50 2.34 39.66 51.08
C GLU A 50 1.15 39.02 51.82
N ILE A 51 0.45 38.11 51.16
CA ILE A 51 -0.29 37.05 51.86
C ILE A 51 0.13 35.71 51.19
N HIS A 52 0.86 34.92 51.94
CA HIS A 52 1.17 33.53 51.59
C HIS A 52 -0.11 32.68 51.74
N GLU A 53 -0.85 32.49 50.66
CA GLU A 53 -1.75 31.34 50.55
C GLU A 53 -0.96 30.15 49.92
N PRO A 54 -1.10 28.93 50.45
CA PRO A 54 -0.42 27.78 49.86
C PRO A 54 -0.97 27.55 48.44
N GLU A 55 -0.06 27.48 47.47
CA GLU A 55 -0.42 27.15 46.06
C GLU A 55 -1.27 25.88 46.04
N PRO A 56 -2.44 25.90 45.37
CA PRO A 56 -3.20 24.68 45.17
C PRO A 56 -2.35 23.68 44.36
N ALA A 57 -2.29 22.45 44.87
CA ALA A 57 -1.59 21.38 44.19
C ALA A 57 -1.97 21.34 42.72
N PRO A 58 -1.02 21.21 41.77
CA PRO A 58 -1.32 21.21 40.37
C PRO A 58 -2.34 20.12 40.07
N MET A 59 -3.47 20.52 39.49
CA MET A 59 -4.46 19.55 39.02
C MET A 59 -3.79 18.61 38.00
N PRO A 60 -4.03 17.31 38.10
CA PRO A 60 -3.49 16.38 37.09
C PRO A 60 -3.93 16.82 35.71
N GLU A 61 -2.97 17.00 34.82
CA GLU A 61 -3.27 17.32 33.42
C GLU A 61 -4.24 16.30 32.87
N PRO A 62 -5.28 16.72 32.12
CA PRO A 62 -6.18 15.79 31.47
C PRO A 62 -5.37 14.85 30.57
N PRO A 63 -5.69 13.55 30.55
CA PRO A 63 -4.95 12.61 29.73
C PRO A 63 -4.93 13.08 28.28
N ALA A 64 -3.75 13.09 27.67
CA ALA A 64 -3.57 13.49 26.30
C ALA A 64 -4.54 12.69 25.37
N PRO A 65 -5.18 13.33 24.39
CA PRO A 65 -6.11 12.65 23.50
C PRO A 65 -5.42 11.45 22.84
N PRO A 66 -6.13 10.32 22.69
CA PRO A 66 -5.54 9.10 22.14
C PRO A 66 -4.99 9.35 20.73
N SER A 67 -3.77 8.88 20.48
CA SER A 67 -3.10 9.02 19.18
C SER A 67 -3.91 8.35 18.07
N LEU A 68 -3.72 8.76 16.79
CA LEU A 68 -4.37 8.12 15.64
C LEU A 68 -4.11 6.61 15.61
N MET A 69 -2.89 6.17 15.92
CA MET A 69 -2.54 4.76 16.01
C MET A 69 -3.35 4.01 17.06
N SER A 70 -3.55 4.61 18.24
CA SER A 70 -4.36 4.03 19.30
C SER A 70 -5.84 3.90 18.88
N LYS A 71 -6.36 4.93 18.21
CA LYS A 71 -7.73 4.90 17.66
C LYS A 71 -7.90 3.80 16.60
N LEU A 72 -6.95 3.67 15.66
CA LEU A 72 -6.99 2.64 14.63
C LEU A 72 -6.95 1.23 15.23
N LYS A 73 -6.05 0.96 16.18
CA LYS A 73 -5.97 -0.34 16.87
C LYS A 73 -7.22 -0.70 17.66
N GLY A 74 -7.96 0.30 18.13
CA GLY A 74 -9.24 0.07 18.85
C GLY A 74 -10.47 -0.04 17.95
N SER A 75 -10.39 0.36 16.67
CA SER A 75 -11.56 0.48 15.79
C SER A 75 -11.52 -0.43 14.57
N VAL A 76 -10.35 -0.91 14.17
CA VAL A 76 -10.16 -1.73 12.96
C VAL A 76 -9.40 -2.99 13.33
N ASN A 77 -9.98 -4.14 13.01
CA ASN A 77 -9.29 -5.42 13.15
C ASN A 77 -8.44 -5.71 11.92
N VAL A 78 -7.33 -6.42 12.11
CA VAL A 78 -6.56 -6.98 10.99
C VAL A 78 -7.44 -8.01 10.28
N PRO A 79 -7.61 -7.92 8.95
CA PRO A 79 -8.44 -8.86 8.19
C PRO A 79 -7.92 -10.29 8.31
N GLU A 80 -8.81 -11.25 8.58
CA GLU A 80 -8.45 -12.66 8.68
C GLU A 80 -7.96 -13.25 7.36
N GLU A 81 -8.49 -12.74 6.26
CA GLU A 81 -8.14 -13.16 4.89
C GLU A 81 -6.74 -12.71 4.44
N PHE A 82 -6.05 -11.88 5.21
CA PHE A 82 -4.68 -11.47 4.94
C PHE A 82 -3.82 -11.61 6.21
N LYS A 83 -2.79 -12.44 6.13
CA LYS A 83 -1.86 -12.63 7.24
C LYS A 83 -0.68 -11.66 7.11
N PHE A 84 -0.35 -10.98 8.19
CA PHE A 84 0.84 -10.14 8.29
C PHE A 84 1.92 -10.85 9.11
N ALA A 85 3.18 -10.58 8.77
CA ALA A 85 4.30 -11.00 9.62
C ALA A 85 4.25 -10.25 10.97
N ASP A 86 3.92 -8.94 10.92
CA ASP A 86 3.69 -8.08 12.07
C ASP A 86 2.45 -7.18 11.84
N ASP A 87 1.49 -7.26 12.76
CA ASP A 87 0.23 -6.50 12.68
C ASP A 87 0.43 -4.98 12.80
N ASN A 88 1.53 -4.52 13.42
CA ASN A 88 1.83 -3.09 13.47
C ASN A 88 2.05 -2.49 12.08
N THR A 89 2.58 -3.26 11.15
CA THR A 89 2.75 -2.85 9.75
C THR A 89 1.41 -2.48 9.13
N PHE A 90 0.37 -3.29 9.34
CA PHE A 90 -0.99 -3.00 8.87
C PHE A 90 -1.52 -1.67 9.40
N TYR A 91 -1.44 -1.44 10.72
CA TYR A 91 -1.91 -0.19 11.32
C TYR A 91 -1.11 1.03 10.87
N THR A 92 0.19 0.86 10.62
CA THR A 92 1.05 1.91 10.07
C THR A 92 0.65 2.28 8.65
N MET A 93 0.34 1.30 7.81
CA MET A 93 -0.19 1.52 6.47
C MET A 93 -1.53 2.25 6.52
N LEU A 94 -2.49 1.80 7.35
CA LEU A 94 -3.77 2.49 7.53
C LEU A 94 -3.59 3.94 7.97
N ARG A 95 -2.75 4.18 8.98
CA ARG A 95 -2.42 5.55 9.43
C ARG A 95 -1.93 6.41 8.26
N ASN A 96 -1.08 5.86 7.40
CA ASN A 96 -0.52 6.58 6.26
C ASN A 96 -1.59 6.87 5.18
N ILE A 97 -2.51 5.95 4.94
CA ILE A 97 -3.65 6.16 4.04
C ILE A 97 -4.53 7.31 4.56
N TYR A 98 -4.87 7.32 5.85
CA TYR A 98 -5.66 8.41 6.45
C TYR A 98 -4.92 9.77 6.45
N ARG A 99 -3.59 9.75 6.37
CA ARG A 99 -2.76 10.96 6.24
C ARG A 99 -2.48 11.35 4.79
N GLY A 100 -3.05 10.64 3.81
CA GLY A 100 -2.81 10.89 2.38
C GLY A 100 -1.35 10.70 1.96
N LYS A 101 -0.63 9.78 2.64
CA LYS A 101 0.80 9.51 2.39
C LYS A 101 0.95 8.28 1.49
N ASN A 102 1.45 8.47 0.27
CA ASN A 102 1.65 7.40 -0.70
C ASN A 102 2.54 6.27 -0.16
N ILE A 103 2.20 5.03 -0.49
CA ILE A 103 2.88 3.82 -0.03
C ILE A 103 3.43 3.04 -1.22
N LEU A 104 4.65 2.56 -1.09
CA LEU A 104 5.25 1.58 -2.00
C LEU A 104 5.43 0.24 -1.28
N ILE A 105 4.94 -0.83 -1.90
CA ILE A 105 5.15 -2.19 -1.44
C ILE A 105 6.11 -2.89 -2.38
N THR A 106 7.19 -3.41 -1.84
CA THR A 106 8.16 -4.23 -2.56
C THR A 106 8.11 -5.66 -2.06
N GLY A 107 8.54 -6.62 -2.87
CA GLY A 107 8.60 -8.02 -2.46
C GLY A 107 8.52 -8.99 -3.63
N PRO A 108 8.71 -10.30 -3.39
CA PRO A 108 8.66 -11.31 -4.41
C PRO A 108 7.27 -11.43 -5.05
N SER A 109 7.19 -12.04 -6.25
CA SER A 109 5.91 -12.29 -6.90
C SER A 109 5.05 -13.25 -6.07
N GLY A 110 3.74 -13.00 -6.06
CA GLY A 110 2.77 -13.89 -5.39
C GLY A 110 2.81 -13.87 -3.86
N CYS A 111 3.49 -12.91 -3.22
CA CYS A 111 3.44 -12.72 -1.76
C CYS A 111 2.22 -11.91 -1.27
N GLY A 112 1.30 -11.52 -2.15
CA GLY A 112 0.03 -10.86 -1.77
C GLY A 112 0.00 -9.33 -1.86
N LYS A 113 0.99 -8.66 -2.48
CA LYS A 113 1.05 -7.18 -2.60
C LYS A 113 -0.23 -6.54 -3.13
N SER A 114 -0.72 -7.04 -4.27
CA SER A 114 -1.93 -6.49 -4.92
C SER A 114 -3.20 -6.81 -4.13
N SER A 115 -3.25 -7.98 -3.46
CA SER A 115 -4.36 -8.33 -2.57
C SER A 115 -4.43 -7.40 -1.36
N LEU A 116 -3.27 -7.04 -0.80
CA LEU A 116 -3.18 -6.07 0.31
C LEU A 116 -3.74 -4.71 -0.09
N GLY A 117 -3.39 -4.21 -1.28
CA GLY A 117 -3.91 -2.93 -1.79
C GLY A 117 -5.43 -2.91 -1.86
N LYS A 118 -6.05 -3.99 -2.35
CA LYS A 118 -7.51 -4.13 -2.40
C LYS A 118 -8.14 -4.14 -1.01
N ILE A 119 -7.60 -4.93 -0.09
CA ILE A 119 -8.07 -5.01 1.30
C ILE A 119 -8.02 -3.64 1.98
N LEU A 120 -6.91 -2.91 1.82
CA LEU A 120 -6.77 -1.57 2.40
C LEU A 120 -7.76 -0.56 1.79
N ALA A 121 -8.05 -0.66 0.50
CA ALA A 121 -9.06 0.16 -0.15
C ALA A 121 -10.47 -0.13 0.38
N ASP A 122 -10.83 -1.42 0.53
CA ASP A 122 -12.11 -1.84 1.08
C ASP A 122 -12.30 -1.34 2.52
N ILE A 123 -11.28 -1.47 3.38
CA ILE A 123 -11.32 -0.98 4.77
C ILE A 123 -11.48 0.54 4.84
N THR A 124 -10.84 1.27 3.94
CA THR A 124 -10.91 2.74 3.92
C THR A 124 -12.13 3.28 3.18
N ASN A 125 -12.96 2.39 2.63
CA ASN A 125 -14.17 2.71 1.85
C ASN A 125 -13.92 3.71 0.71
N LYS A 126 -12.75 3.61 0.07
CA LYS A 126 -12.38 4.45 -1.07
C LYS A 126 -12.67 3.76 -2.39
N PRO A 127 -13.09 4.48 -3.44
CA PRO A 127 -13.17 3.92 -4.79
C PRO A 127 -11.83 3.34 -5.21
N PHE A 128 -11.82 2.06 -5.60
CA PHE A 128 -10.60 1.34 -5.95
C PHE A 128 -10.36 1.33 -7.46
N TYR A 129 -9.20 1.82 -7.86
CA TYR A 129 -8.74 1.83 -9.25
C TYR A 129 -7.37 1.18 -9.37
N ALA A 130 -7.30 0.06 -10.11
CA ALA A 130 -6.06 -0.65 -10.34
C ALA A 130 -5.53 -0.42 -11.77
N PHE A 131 -4.22 -0.15 -11.85
CA PHE A 131 -3.47 0.04 -13.09
C PHE A 131 -2.22 -0.84 -13.04
N ASN A 132 -2.16 -1.86 -13.90
CA ASN A 132 -1.03 -2.76 -14.00
C ASN A 132 -0.11 -2.28 -15.15
N PHE A 133 1.19 -2.17 -14.87
CA PHE A 133 2.20 -1.71 -15.82
C PHE A 133 3.09 -2.85 -16.36
N GLY A 134 2.83 -4.10 -15.96
CA GLY A 134 3.64 -5.27 -16.32
C GLY A 134 3.81 -5.51 -17.83
N ASP A 135 2.79 -5.17 -18.62
CA ASP A 135 2.77 -5.40 -20.08
C ASP A 135 2.47 -4.11 -20.87
N THR A 136 2.74 -2.95 -20.28
CA THR A 136 2.37 -1.67 -20.91
C THR A 136 3.44 -1.26 -21.91
N MET A 137 3.09 -1.25 -23.20
CA MET A 137 3.96 -0.76 -24.29
C MET A 137 3.91 0.77 -24.44
N ASN A 138 2.82 1.40 -24.02
CA ASN A 138 2.63 2.85 -24.09
C ASN A 138 2.03 3.35 -22.75
N PRO A 139 2.85 3.71 -21.78
CA PRO A 139 2.40 4.27 -20.49
C PRO A 139 1.61 5.57 -20.65
N SER A 140 1.99 6.44 -21.61
CA SER A 140 1.33 7.73 -21.84
C SER A 140 -0.13 7.53 -22.24
N ALA A 141 -0.42 6.70 -23.22
CA ALA A 141 -1.81 6.41 -23.63
C ALA A 141 -2.65 5.82 -22.49
N LYS A 142 -2.03 4.97 -21.66
CA LYS A 142 -2.71 4.34 -20.51
C LYS A 142 -3.01 5.32 -19.38
N LEU A 143 -2.10 6.26 -19.13
CA LEU A 143 -2.22 7.21 -18.03
C LEU A 143 -2.90 8.52 -18.46
N LEU A 144 -2.53 9.10 -19.59
CA LEU A 144 -3.06 10.39 -20.03
C LEU A 144 -4.35 10.23 -20.84
N GLY A 145 -4.32 9.36 -21.81
CA GLY A 145 -5.39 9.15 -22.77
C GLY A 145 -4.86 8.94 -24.17
N ASP A 146 -5.76 8.94 -25.13
CA ASP A 146 -5.42 8.64 -26.51
C ASP A 146 -6.31 9.44 -27.47
N THR A 147 -5.74 9.82 -28.60
CA THR A 147 -6.49 10.49 -29.67
C THR A 147 -7.32 9.47 -30.43
N LYS A 148 -8.63 9.69 -30.52
CA LYS A 148 -9.59 8.85 -31.24
C LYS A 148 -10.02 9.55 -32.52
N PHE A 149 -10.34 8.76 -33.52
CA PHE A 149 -10.87 9.22 -34.79
C PHE A 149 -12.18 8.50 -35.12
N ASN A 150 -13.14 9.27 -35.57
CA ASN A 150 -14.41 8.77 -36.10
C ASN A 150 -14.74 9.59 -37.35
N GLN A 151 -15.29 8.96 -38.39
CA GLN A 151 -15.63 9.61 -39.66
C GLN A 151 -16.67 10.73 -39.52
N THR A 152 -17.50 10.68 -38.47
CA THR A 152 -18.60 11.65 -38.24
C THR A 152 -18.14 12.83 -37.35
N GLU A 153 -17.29 12.57 -36.35
CA GLU A 153 -16.90 13.53 -35.32
C GLU A 153 -15.48 14.07 -35.53
N GLY A 154 -14.72 13.47 -36.45
CA GLY A 154 -13.33 13.82 -36.68
C GLY A 154 -12.39 13.22 -35.63
N THR A 155 -11.38 13.97 -35.27
CA THR A 155 -10.35 13.59 -34.30
C THR A 155 -10.62 14.29 -32.97
N TRP A 156 -10.60 13.54 -31.86
CA TRP A 156 -10.72 14.11 -30.51
C TRP A 156 -9.82 13.38 -29.52
N PHE A 157 -9.38 14.06 -28.49
CA PHE A 157 -8.65 13.46 -27.36
C PHE A 157 -9.65 12.84 -26.36
N LYS A 158 -9.42 11.57 -25.99
CA LYS A 158 -10.18 10.87 -24.97
C LYS A 158 -9.32 10.64 -23.74
N PRO A 159 -9.59 11.32 -22.60
CA PRO A 159 -8.89 11.08 -21.34
C PRO A 159 -8.97 9.59 -20.93
N SER A 160 -7.93 9.13 -20.26
CA SER A 160 -7.87 7.75 -19.78
C SER A 160 -8.76 7.53 -18.54
N ARG A 161 -8.93 6.26 -18.16
CA ARG A 161 -9.55 5.90 -16.89
C ARG A 161 -8.71 6.41 -15.69
N PHE A 162 -7.39 6.56 -15.84
CA PHE A 162 -6.52 7.09 -14.81
C PHE A 162 -6.84 8.56 -14.53
N VAL A 163 -6.96 9.38 -15.57
CA VAL A 163 -7.36 10.78 -15.44
C VAL A 163 -8.73 10.90 -14.75
N SER A 164 -9.70 10.09 -15.16
CA SER A 164 -11.03 10.11 -14.54
C SER A 164 -10.99 9.72 -13.05
N ALA A 165 -10.13 8.74 -12.69
CA ALA A 165 -9.96 8.34 -11.30
C ALA A 165 -9.26 9.40 -10.44
N LEU A 166 -8.33 10.19 -11.00
CA LEU A 166 -7.68 11.30 -10.30
C LEU A 166 -8.66 12.42 -9.93
N MET A 167 -9.73 12.56 -10.69
CA MET A 167 -10.77 13.58 -10.49
C MET A 167 -11.94 13.10 -9.62
N ASP A 168 -11.92 11.85 -9.15
CA ASP A 168 -13.00 11.30 -8.31
C ASP A 168 -12.99 12.00 -6.94
N ASP A 169 -14.01 12.82 -6.70
CA ASP A 169 -14.19 13.65 -5.50
C ASP A 169 -14.41 12.84 -4.20
N ARG A 170 -14.67 11.55 -4.33
CA ARG A 170 -14.73 10.63 -3.19
C ARG A 170 -13.35 10.23 -2.67
N GLY A 171 -12.27 10.67 -3.32
CA GLY A 171 -10.90 10.37 -2.94
C GLY A 171 -10.47 8.96 -3.31
N ALA A 172 -10.08 8.75 -4.57
CA ALA A 172 -9.73 7.44 -5.12
C ALA A 172 -8.52 6.77 -4.42
N PHE A 173 -8.63 5.45 -4.22
CA PHE A 173 -7.49 4.58 -3.92
C PHE A 173 -6.90 4.10 -5.25
N MET A 174 -5.76 4.66 -5.63
CA MET A 174 -5.07 4.39 -6.89
C MET A 174 -4.00 3.32 -6.68
N MET A 175 -4.24 2.11 -7.15
CA MET A 175 -3.25 1.04 -7.12
C MET A 175 -2.44 1.03 -8.41
N LEU A 176 -1.14 1.25 -8.29
CA LEU A 176 -0.14 1.24 -9.36
C LEU A 176 0.65 -0.08 -9.26
N ASP A 177 0.26 -1.09 -10.02
CA ASP A 177 0.83 -2.43 -9.90
C ASP A 177 2.01 -2.62 -10.87
N GLU A 178 3.09 -3.22 -10.36
CA GLU A 178 4.31 -3.53 -11.12
C GLU A 178 5.02 -2.31 -11.74
N VAL A 179 5.14 -1.21 -10.97
CA VAL A 179 5.72 0.06 -11.47
C VAL A 179 7.18 -0.04 -11.94
N THR A 180 7.91 -1.10 -11.55
CA THR A 180 9.29 -1.35 -12.00
C THR A 180 9.38 -2.01 -13.37
N ARG A 181 8.27 -2.41 -13.98
CA ARG A 181 8.25 -3.08 -15.29
C ARG A 181 8.12 -2.14 -16.49
N ASP A 182 8.07 -0.85 -16.26
CA ASP A 182 8.13 0.14 -17.34
C ASP A 182 9.50 0.06 -18.04
N ARG A 183 9.49 -0.31 -19.33
CA ARG A 183 10.70 -0.43 -20.15
C ARG A 183 11.11 0.88 -20.81
N THR A 184 10.22 1.86 -20.85
CA THR A 184 10.43 3.13 -21.56
C THR A 184 11.00 4.21 -20.63
N GLY A 185 10.75 4.13 -19.33
CA GLY A 185 11.03 5.18 -18.34
C GLY A 185 9.99 6.31 -18.33
N ASP A 186 9.00 6.27 -19.23
CA ASP A 186 7.99 7.33 -19.37
C ASP A 186 7.03 7.36 -18.19
N LEU A 187 6.80 6.20 -17.56
CA LEU A 187 5.94 6.09 -16.39
C LEU A 187 6.39 7.05 -15.27
N GLY A 188 7.71 7.14 -15.07
CA GLY A 188 8.31 8.04 -14.09
C GLY A 188 7.99 9.50 -14.38
N ASN A 189 8.19 9.93 -15.60
CA ASN A 189 7.96 11.31 -16.00
C ASN A 189 6.51 11.75 -15.80
N ILE A 190 5.54 10.85 -16.04
CA ILE A 190 4.12 11.14 -15.89
C ILE A 190 3.68 11.08 -14.43
N LEU A 191 4.15 10.09 -13.67
CA LEU A 191 3.68 9.86 -12.30
C LEU A 191 4.39 10.74 -11.25
N MET A 192 5.62 11.20 -11.49
CA MET A 192 6.32 12.04 -10.52
C MET A 192 5.55 13.29 -10.11
N PRO A 193 5.00 14.11 -11.02
CA PRO A 193 4.18 15.26 -10.64
C PRO A 193 2.89 14.87 -9.91
N VAL A 194 2.31 13.72 -10.27
CA VAL A 194 1.08 13.19 -9.68
C VAL A 194 1.30 12.72 -8.24
N LEU A 195 2.42 12.06 -7.98
CA LEU A 195 2.80 11.55 -6.67
C LEU A 195 3.34 12.65 -5.74
N ASP A 196 3.80 13.76 -6.31
CA ASP A 196 4.26 14.92 -5.56
C ASP A 196 3.09 15.72 -4.97
N GLY A 197 3.35 16.57 -4.01
CA GLY A 197 2.35 17.40 -3.35
C GLY A 197 1.65 18.43 -4.24
N GLN A 198 2.09 18.59 -5.49
CA GLN A 198 1.54 19.57 -6.44
C GLN A 198 0.10 19.26 -6.88
N LYS A 199 -0.30 17.99 -6.88
CA LYS A 199 -1.67 17.51 -7.14
C LYS A 199 -2.28 18.01 -8.46
N TYR A 200 -1.51 18.01 -9.52
CA TYR A 200 -1.99 18.27 -10.88
C TYR A 200 -1.32 17.36 -11.90
N LEU A 201 -2.00 17.13 -13.02
CA LEU A 201 -1.50 16.41 -14.17
C LEU A 201 -1.77 17.25 -15.42
N ALA A 202 -0.72 17.56 -16.19
CA ALA A 202 -0.86 18.23 -17.47
C ALA A 202 -1.25 17.20 -18.56
N LEU A 203 -2.21 17.58 -19.40
CA LEU A 203 -2.64 16.82 -20.58
C LEU A 203 -2.23 17.61 -21.83
N ASP A 204 -0.93 17.66 -22.11
CA ASP A 204 -0.37 18.43 -23.21
C ASP A 204 -0.83 17.93 -24.61
N GLU A 205 -1.30 16.69 -24.68
CA GLU A 205 -1.83 16.07 -25.89
C GLU A 205 -3.32 16.38 -26.14
N SER A 206 -4.02 17.03 -25.18
CA SER A 206 -5.38 17.47 -25.36
C SER A 206 -5.45 18.74 -26.23
N ASP A 207 -6.53 18.91 -27.00
CA ASP A 207 -6.73 20.08 -27.86
C ASP A 207 -6.67 21.42 -27.10
N SER A 208 -6.93 21.39 -25.80
CA SER A 208 -6.96 22.56 -24.90
C SER A 208 -5.73 22.64 -23.98
N ALA A 209 -4.77 21.70 -24.07
CA ALA A 209 -3.64 21.60 -23.13
C ALA A 209 -4.10 21.68 -21.66
N ASP A 210 -5.09 20.86 -21.31
CA ASP A 210 -5.78 20.94 -20.02
C ASP A 210 -4.89 20.51 -18.87
N THR A 211 -5.06 21.16 -17.74
CA THR A 211 -4.47 20.72 -16.46
C THR A 211 -5.54 20.09 -15.58
N VAL A 212 -5.36 18.83 -15.28
CA VAL A 212 -6.24 18.07 -14.39
C VAL A 212 -5.82 18.30 -12.95
N LYS A 213 -6.74 18.81 -12.14
CA LYS A 213 -6.54 18.91 -10.69
C LYS A 213 -6.86 17.57 -10.05
N ILE A 214 -5.90 17.04 -9.30
CA ILE A 214 -6.05 15.78 -8.57
C ILE A 214 -6.82 16.03 -7.28
N ASP A 215 -7.83 15.19 -6.99
CA ASP A 215 -8.55 15.28 -5.72
C ASP A 215 -7.61 15.11 -4.52
N SER A 216 -7.81 15.91 -3.51
CA SER A 216 -6.96 15.91 -2.30
C SER A 216 -7.02 14.60 -1.51
N GLY A 217 -8.10 13.83 -1.65
CA GLY A 217 -8.30 12.52 -1.04
C GLY A 217 -7.73 11.36 -1.87
N ALA A 218 -7.19 11.62 -3.08
CA ALA A 218 -6.53 10.60 -3.86
C ALA A 218 -5.30 10.07 -3.12
N PHE A 219 -5.18 8.74 -3.07
CA PHE A 219 -4.10 8.02 -2.40
C PHE A 219 -3.47 7.03 -3.37
N PHE A 220 -2.14 6.94 -3.38
CA PHE A 220 -1.41 6.07 -4.27
C PHE A 220 -0.73 4.93 -3.50
N PHE A 221 -1.05 3.72 -3.93
CA PHE A 221 -0.47 2.48 -3.45
C PHE A 221 0.24 1.80 -4.62
N ALA A 222 1.57 1.85 -4.61
CA ALA A 222 2.37 1.25 -5.68
C ALA A 222 2.92 -0.10 -5.25
N THR A 223 3.11 -1.01 -6.21
CA THR A 223 3.79 -2.28 -6.00
C THR A 223 4.98 -2.44 -6.94
N ALA A 224 6.04 -3.10 -6.44
CA ALA A 224 7.21 -3.45 -7.21
C ALA A 224 7.64 -4.88 -6.89
N ASN A 225 8.00 -5.65 -7.91
CA ASN A 225 8.61 -6.96 -7.70
C ASN A 225 10.12 -6.78 -7.48
N ILE A 226 10.64 -7.42 -6.44
CA ILE A 226 12.06 -7.54 -6.14
C ILE A 226 12.46 -9.02 -6.12
N GLY A 227 13.68 -9.31 -6.52
CA GLY A 227 14.22 -10.66 -6.57
C GLY A 227 15.20 -10.81 -7.74
N ARG A 228 16.06 -11.80 -7.68
CA ARG A 228 17.07 -12.06 -8.74
C ARG A 228 16.42 -12.36 -10.09
N GLU A 229 15.27 -13.01 -10.09
CA GLU A 229 14.48 -13.32 -11.30
C GLU A 229 13.98 -12.07 -12.04
N TYR A 230 14.02 -10.89 -11.40
CA TYR A 230 13.60 -9.61 -12.00
C TYR A 230 14.78 -8.74 -12.44
N LEU A 231 16.03 -9.12 -12.12
CA LEU A 231 17.22 -8.41 -12.58
C LEU A 231 17.29 -8.45 -14.13
N GLY A 232 17.13 -7.31 -14.76
CA GLY A 232 17.07 -7.18 -16.23
C GLY A 232 15.67 -7.08 -16.82
N ALA A 233 14.62 -7.41 -16.10
CA ALA A 233 13.23 -7.20 -16.51
C ALA A 233 12.55 -6.03 -15.78
N ALA A 234 13.11 -5.60 -14.66
CA ALA A 234 12.63 -4.47 -13.86
C ALA A 234 13.73 -3.41 -13.78
N HIS A 235 13.34 -2.13 -13.83
CA HIS A 235 14.22 -1.03 -13.51
C HIS A 235 14.22 -0.79 -11.99
N ASP A 236 15.40 -0.59 -11.41
CA ASP A 236 15.47 -0.10 -10.05
C ASP A 236 14.80 1.27 -9.98
N LEU A 237 13.88 1.40 -9.02
CA LEU A 237 13.30 2.70 -8.72
C LEU A 237 14.41 3.61 -8.20
N ASP A 238 14.66 4.70 -8.88
CA ASP A 238 15.64 5.69 -8.46
C ASP A 238 15.23 6.37 -7.14
N ARG A 239 16.13 7.16 -6.59
CA ARG A 239 15.89 7.85 -5.33
C ARG A 239 14.73 8.84 -5.43
N ALA A 240 14.59 9.53 -6.57
CA ALA A 240 13.54 10.51 -6.78
C ALA A 240 12.15 9.86 -6.75
N TRP A 241 12.01 8.66 -7.31
CA TRP A 241 10.80 7.86 -7.20
C TRP A 241 10.49 7.48 -5.75
N LYS A 242 11.49 6.93 -5.04
CA LYS A 242 11.34 6.46 -3.65
C LYS A 242 10.91 7.59 -2.71
N ASP A 243 11.41 8.80 -2.92
CA ASP A 243 11.09 9.98 -2.11
C ASP A 243 9.61 10.42 -2.20
N ARG A 244 8.87 10.02 -3.25
CA ARG A 244 7.43 10.31 -3.41
C ARG A 244 6.53 9.41 -2.56
N PHE A 245 7.07 8.32 -2.04
CA PHE A 245 6.33 7.42 -1.16
C PHE A 245 6.53 7.78 0.31
N THR A 246 6.05 8.97 0.67
CA THR A 246 6.21 9.55 2.02
C THR A 246 5.46 8.79 3.12
N GLY A 247 4.56 7.86 2.75
CA GLY A 247 3.94 6.89 3.64
C GLY A 247 4.81 5.69 3.96
N GLY A 248 5.97 5.59 3.29
CA GLY A 248 6.95 4.54 3.50
C GLY A 248 7.03 3.51 2.37
N ILE A 249 8.16 2.82 2.37
CA ILE A 249 8.43 1.68 1.51
C ILE A 249 8.42 0.45 2.42
N TYR A 250 7.52 -0.49 2.14
CA TYR A 250 7.36 -1.70 2.92
C TYR A 250 7.80 -2.90 2.10
N GLU A 251 8.74 -3.66 2.62
CA GLU A 251 9.16 -4.90 2.02
C GLU A 251 8.32 -6.05 2.58
N LEU A 252 7.57 -6.72 1.71
CA LEU A 252 6.86 -7.94 2.03
C LEU A 252 7.70 -9.13 1.56
N ASP A 253 7.86 -10.11 2.42
CA ASP A 253 8.40 -11.44 2.07
C ASP A 253 7.26 -12.47 2.11
N TYR A 254 7.56 -13.70 1.78
CA TYR A 254 6.64 -14.79 2.01
C TYR A 254 6.35 -14.95 3.51
N LEU A 255 5.16 -15.43 3.82
CA LEU A 255 4.78 -15.65 5.21
C LEU A 255 5.63 -16.72 5.88
N PRO A 256 5.87 -16.63 7.20
CA PRO A 256 6.38 -17.73 7.98
C PRO A 256 5.50 -18.97 7.80
N GLN A 257 6.10 -20.17 7.76
CA GLN A 257 5.44 -21.44 7.43
C GLN A 257 4.08 -21.61 8.12
N LYS A 258 4.01 -21.40 9.44
CA LYS A 258 2.76 -21.53 10.19
C LYS A 258 1.66 -20.56 9.73
N LYS A 259 2.00 -19.31 9.49
CA LYS A 259 1.02 -18.30 9.00
C LYS A 259 0.59 -18.59 7.56
N GLU A 260 1.48 -19.12 6.73
CA GLU A 260 1.16 -19.53 5.37
C GLU A 260 0.25 -20.77 5.36
N GLN A 261 0.49 -21.73 6.26
CA GLN A 261 -0.41 -22.87 6.47
C GLN A 261 -1.80 -22.40 6.89
N GLU A 262 -1.91 -21.53 7.89
CA GLU A 262 -3.21 -20.95 8.32
C GLU A 262 -3.91 -20.23 7.16
N LEU A 263 -3.17 -19.55 6.28
CA LEU A 263 -3.72 -18.90 5.10
C LEU A 263 -4.27 -19.91 4.09
N ILE A 264 -3.54 -21.02 3.85
CA ILE A 264 -3.99 -22.08 2.94
C ILE A 264 -5.27 -22.74 3.47
N GLU A 265 -5.29 -23.09 4.75
CA GLU A 265 -6.47 -23.68 5.41
C GLU A 265 -7.70 -22.75 5.36
N LEU A 266 -7.48 -21.43 5.48
CA LEU A 266 -8.55 -20.45 5.39
C LEU A 266 -9.07 -20.27 3.95
N ARG A 267 -8.18 -20.33 2.94
CA ARG A 267 -8.52 -20.03 1.55
C ARG A 267 -8.98 -21.23 0.74
N VAL A 268 -8.47 -22.40 1.06
CA VAL A 268 -8.77 -23.65 0.35
C VAL A 268 -9.63 -24.53 1.23
N ASN A 269 -10.93 -24.43 1.03
CA ASN A 269 -11.90 -25.15 1.86
C ASN A 269 -11.79 -26.67 1.65
N GLY A 270 -11.63 -27.42 2.72
CA GLY A 270 -11.52 -28.88 2.67
C GLY A 270 -10.10 -29.43 2.57
N ILE A 271 -9.07 -28.59 2.55
CA ILE A 271 -7.68 -29.05 2.62
C ILE A 271 -7.41 -29.69 3.99
N ASP A 272 -6.73 -30.84 4.00
CA ASP A 272 -6.27 -31.47 5.24
C ASP A 272 -5.09 -30.69 5.82
N THR A 273 -5.07 -30.52 7.15
CA THR A 273 -4.00 -29.80 7.87
C THR A 273 -2.61 -30.37 7.61
N LYS A 274 -2.51 -31.70 7.43
CA LYS A 274 -1.24 -32.38 7.14
C LYS A 274 -0.75 -32.02 5.74
N ASP A 275 -1.64 -31.97 4.75
CA ASP A 275 -1.27 -31.59 3.39
C ASP A 275 -0.94 -30.12 3.30
N ALA A 276 -1.68 -29.21 3.96
CA ALA A 276 -1.34 -27.80 4.07
C ALA A 276 0.06 -27.59 4.69
N TYR A 277 0.39 -28.35 5.75
CA TYR A 277 1.73 -28.35 6.33
C TYR A 277 2.80 -28.81 5.33
N ARG A 278 2.59 -29.92 4.62
CA ARG A 278 3.53 -30.47 3.63
C ARG A 278 3.78 -29.49 2.48
N ILE A 279 2.74 -28.84 2.00
CA ILE A 279 2.85 -27.81 0.95
C ILE A 279 3.74 -26.66 1.42
N THR A 280 3.51 -26.17 2.63
CA THR A 280 4.28 -25.04 3.18
C THR A 280 5.72 -25.44 3.56
N ASP A 281 5.94 -26.67 4.01
CA ASP A 281 7.29 -27.21 4.26
C ASP A 281 8.09 -27.32 2.95
N PHE A 282 7.48 -27.85 1.90
CA PHE A 282 8.07 -27.85 0.56
C PHE A 282 8.43 -26.43 0.11
N ALA A 283 7.49 -25.48 0.20
CA ALA A 283 7.71 -24.10 -0.20
C ALA A 283 8.89 -23.47 0.57
N GLN A 284 8.98 -23.73 1.88
CA GLN A 284 10.06 -23.22 2.70
C GLN A 284 11.43 -23.80 2.30
N ARG A 285 11.50 -25.09 1.98
CA ARG A 285 12.74 -25.74 1.49
C ARG A 285 13.18 -25.12 0.16
N ILE A 286 12.29 -24.96 -0.80
CA ILE A 286 12.60 -24.34 -2.10
C ILE A 286 13.04 -22.87 -1.92
N ARG A 287 12.38 -22.10 -1.05
CA ARG A 287 12.78 -20.72 -0.74
C ARG A 287 14.16 -20.64 -0.10
N ASN A 288 14.54 -21.62 0.72
CA ASN A 288 15.89 -21.70 1.29
C ASN A 288 16.93 -21.98 0.20
N LEU A 289 16.67 -22.92 -0.71
CA LEU A 289 17.52 -23.19 -1.87
C LEU A 289 17.64 -21.98 -2.82
N TYR A 290 16.58 -21.21 -2.98
CA TYR A 290 16.63 -19.94 -3.70
C TYR A 290 17.49 -18.90 -2.97
N LYS A 291 17.37 -18.79 -1.64
CA LYS A 291 18.18 -17.86 -0.83
C LYS A 291 19.67 -18.25 -0.82
N SER A 292 19.99 -19.55 -0.86
CA SER A 292 21.38 -20.04 -0.98
C SER A 292 21.93 -20.03 -2.41
N GLU A 293 21.19 -19.47 -3.37
CA GLU A 293 21.58 -19.37 -4.79
C GLU A 293 21.67 -20.69 -5.56
N GLU A 294 21.11 -21.74 -4.98
CA GLU A 294 21.05 -23.06 -5.63
C GLU A 294 19.91 -23.17 -6.65
N LEU A 295 18.91 -22.30 -6.57
CA LEU A 295 17.81 -22.19 -7.52
C LEU A 295 17.68 -20.75 -8.03
N SER A 296 17.33 -20.61 -9.30
CA SER A 296 17.10 -19.31 -9.94
C SER A 296 15.69 -18.73 -9.68
N SER A 297 14.77 -19.55 -9.24
CA SER A 297 13.37 -19.21 -9.01
C SER A 297 12.86 -19.77 -7.69
N SER A 298 11.86 -19.11 -7.11
CA SER A 298 11.25 -19.47 -5.83
C SER A 298 9.81 -19.92 -5.99
N VAL A 299 9.26 -20.62 -4.98
CA VAL A 299 7.84 -21.00 -4.92
C VAL A 299 7.03 -19.92 -4.20
N SER A 300 6.05 -19.37 -4.88
CA SER A 300 5.18 -18.31 -4.35
C SER A 300 4.01 -18.88 -3.52
N THR A 301 3.45 -18.06 -2.63
CA THR A 301 2.20 -18.41 -1.89
C THR A 301 1.03 -18.70 -2.85
N ARG A 302 0.98 -18.04 -4.01
CA ARG A 302 -0.02 -18.34 -5.06
C ARG A 302 0.12 -19.76 -5.57
N MET A 303 1.34 -20.23 -5.79
CA MET A 303 1.59 -21.63 -6.20
C MET A 303 1.18 -22.61 -5.10
N CYS A 304 1.47 -22.30 -3.83
CA CYS A 304 1.03 -23.13 -2.70
C CYS A 304 -0.50 -23.27 -2.63
N LEU A 305 -1.23 -22.17 -2.85
CA LEU A 305 -2.70 -22.21 -2.92
C LEU A 305 -3.18 -23.06 -4.09
N SER A 306 -2.57 -22.94 -5.27
CA SER A 306 -2.93 -23.74 -6.43
C SER A 306 -2.66 -25.23 -6.21
N VAL A 307 -1.54 -25.59 -5.57
CA VAL A 307 -1.27 -26.99 -5.19
C VAL A 307 -2.35 -27.51 -4.24
N ALA A 308 -2.72 -26.71 -3.23
CA ALA A 308 -3.75 -27.09 -2.28
C ALA A 308 -5.12 -27.30 -2.96
N GLU A 309 -5.50 -26.47 -3.93
CA GLU A 309 -6.71 -26.63 -4.74
C GLU A 309 -6.69 -27.95 -5.51
N PHE A 310 -5.58 -28.31 -6.19
CA PHE A 310 -5.44 -29.57 -6.89
C PHE A 310 -5.57 -30.79 -5.94
N VAL A 311 -5.02 -30.69 -4.73
CA VAL A 311 -5.11 -31.76 -3.73
C VAL A 311 -6.56 -31.95 -3.26
N VAL A 312 -7.29 -30.88 -2.99
CA VAL A 312 -8.72 -30.94 -2.62
C VAL A 312 -9.57 -31.50 -3.75
N ASP A 313 -9.21 -31.22 -5.00
CA ASP A 313 -9.87 -31.77 -6.19
C ASP A 313 -9.51 -33.26 -6.46
N GLY A 314 -8.69 -33.87 -5.60
CA GLY A 314 -8.37 -35.30 -5.60
C GLY A 314 -7.08 -35.69 -6.31
N MET A 315 -6.21 -34.73 -6.63
CA MET A 315 -4.87 -35.00 -7.15
C MET A 315 -3.93 -35.39 -5.99
N GLU A 316 -3.09 -36.40 -6.21
CA GLU A 316 -2.03 -36.74 -5.24
C GLU A 316 -1.06 -35.54 -5.05
N LEU A 317 -0.67 -35.27 -3.80
CA LEU A 317 0.18 -34.11 -3.46
C LEU A 317 1.46 -34.02 -4.30
N ILE A 318 2.12 -35.16 -4.52
CA ILE A 318 3.34 -35.24 -5.32
C ILE A 318 3.09 -34.77 -6.76
N ASP A 319 2.00 -35.23 -7.37
CA ASP A 319 1.62 -34.87 -8.75
C ASP A 319 1.21 -33.40 -8.83
N ALA A 320 0.49 -32.89 -7.83
CA ALA A 320 0.11 -31.48 -7.75
C ALA A 320 1.35 -30.56 -7.64
N LEU A 321 2.30 -30.91 -6.78
CA LEU A 321 3.58 -30.20 -6.67
C LEU A 321 4.36 -30.20 -7.97
N GLN A 322 4.45 -31.36 -8.65
CA GLN A 322 5.10 -31.46 -9.97
C GLN A 322 4.38 -30.59 -11.01
N GLN A 323 3.06 -30.69 -11.08
CA GLN A 323 2.26 -29.98 -12.07
C GLN A 323 2.40 -28.46 -11.95
N VAL A 324 2.39 -27.95 -10.72
CA VAL A 324 2.40 -26.50 -10.46
C VAL A 324 3.80 -25.92 -10.42
N CYS A 325 4.78 -26.62 -9.83
CA CYS A 325 6.07 -26.02 -9.54
C CYS A 325 7.15 -26.32 -10.60
N LEU A 326 7.19 -27.51 -11.17
CA LEU A 326 8.26 -27.91 -12.10
C LEU A 326 8.34 -27.07 -13.40
N PRO A 327 7.26 -26.54 -13.98
CA PRO A 327 7.36 -25.71 -15.18
C PRO A 327 8.20 -24.43 -15.03
N PHE A 328 8.43 -23.98 -13.80
CA PHE A 328 9.25 -22.79 -13.51
C PHE A 328 10.76 -23.09 -13.55
N TYR A 329 11.16 -24.36 -13.64
CA TYR A 329 12.56 -24.79 -13.70
C TYR A 329 12.84 -25.42 -15.08
N PRO A 330 13.81 -24.89 -15.85
CA PRO A 330 14.06 -25.33 -17.21
C PRO A 330 14.55 -26.78 -17.27
N ILE A 331 14.20 -27.47 -18.34
CA ILE A 331 14.73 -28.81 -18.61
C ILE A 331 16.15 -28.62 -19.14
N GLN A 332 17.14 -29.06 -18.36
CA GLN A 332 18.55 -29.05 -18.72
C GLN A 332 19.10 -30.47 -18.66
N ALA A 333 20.12 -30.76 -19.47
CA ALA A 333 20.80 -32.03 -19.42
C ALA A 333 21.81 -32.07 -18.25
N GLY A 334 21.80 -33.13 -17.46
CA GLY A 334 22.71 -33.35 -16.33
C GLY A 334 21.99 -33.80 -15.06
N ASP A 335 22.73 -34.40 -14.17
CA ASP A 335 22.21 -34.99 -12.93
C ASP A 335 22.10 -33.98 -11.78
N ASP A 336 22.71 -32.80 -11.89
CA ASP A 336 22.73 -31.75 -10.87
C ASP A 336 22.14 -30.45 -11.45
N THR A 337 20.91 -30.52 -11.91
CA THR A 337 20.16 -29.36 -12.41
C THR A 337 19.19 -28.85 -11.37
N GLU A 338 18.78 -27.56 -11.45
CA GLU A 338 17.74 -27.00 -10.59
C GLU A 338 16.48 -27.85 -10.58
N ARG A 339 16.05 -28.32 -11.76
CA ARG A 339 14.87 -29.16 -11.90
C ARG A 339 15.01 -30.50 -11.17
N VAL A 340 16.18 -31.13 -11.22
CA VAL A 340 16.47 -32.39 -10.49
C VAL A 340 16.41 -32.16 -8.98
N ARG A 341 16.96 -31.07 -8.48
CA ARG A 341 16.91 -30.71 -7.04
C ARG A 341 15.47 -30.48 -6.57
N VAL A 342 14.64 -29.83 -7.38
CA VAL A 342 13.21 -29.64 -7.08
C VAL A 342 12.47 -30.98 -7.06
N ILE A 343 12.72 -31.87 -8.03
CA ILE A 343 12.14 -33.22 -8.07
C ILE A 343 12.53 -34.02 -6.82
N GLN A 344 13.79 -34.00 -6.42
CA GLN A 344 14.29 -34.69 -5.20
C GLN A 344 13.57 -34.11 -3.96
N THR A 345 13.39 -32.80 -3.89
CA THR A 345 12.66 -32.16 -2.78
C THR A 345 11.21 -32.62 -2.76
N ILE A 346 10.53 -32.68 -3.92
CA ILE A 346 9.14 -33.18 -4.02
C ILE A 346 9.07 -34.65 -3.57
N GLN A 347 9.98 -35.51 -4.03
CA GLN A 347 10.00 -36.93 -3.67
C GLN A 347 10.19 -37.12 -2.15
N SER A 348 11.00 -36.28 -1.51
CA SER A 348 11.18 -36.32 -0.05
C SER A 348 9.93 -35.95 0.74
N MET A 349 8.88 -35.42 0.10
CA MET A 349 7.60 -35.13 0.73
C MET A 349 6.66 -36.34 0.75
N GLY A 350 7.01 -37.42 0.04
CA GLY A 350 6.21 -38.67 -0.04
C GLY A 350 6.34 -39.59 1.17
N ASP A 351 7.40 -39.43 1.92
CA ASP A 351 7.66 -40.20 3.15
C ASP A 351 7.07 -39.49 4.40
#